data_10261649d8787a8b012b9e39a0cbc45f
#
_entry.id   10261649d8787a8b012b9e39a0cbc45f
#
_cell.length_a   1.000
_cell.length_b   1.000
_cell.length_c   1.000
_cell.angle_alpha   90.00
_cell.angle_beta   90.00
_cell.angle_gamma   90.00
#
_symmetry.space_group_name_H-M   'P 1'
#
loop_
_entity.id
_entity.type
_entity.pdbx_description
1 polymer ?
#
loop_
_entity_poly.entity_id
_entity_poly.type
_entity_poly.pdbx_seq_one_letter_code
_entity_poly.pdbx_strand_id
1 'polypeptide(L)'
;LFIPELYPQYEKALYLDSDTVVLADIAELYNTDIGENLVAAAQEGVIQNIKVYQDYVEKVVGVASYKRFFNAGVLLMNLNELRRFQFQDKILYLLSTVKYSVIQDEDYLNRMCKGRVKFVDSTWNKMPIDIDNVKIEDIKLIHFNYVYKPWHFDNVLYGEIFWEYAQKTEFINDIKFIKENYTEEK
;
A
#
# COMPACT_ATOMS: atom_id res chain seq x y z
N LEU A 1 8.67 8.60 -1.39
CA LEU A 1 8.67 9.65 -0.35
C LEU A 1 8.89 11.06 -0.93
N PHE A 2 9.64 11.21 -2.05
CA PHE A 2 10.04 12.50 -2.63
C PHE A 2 9.18 12.97 -3.81
N ILE A 3 8.10 12.27 -4.14
CA ILE A 3 7.21 12.57 -5.26
C ILE A 3 6.73 14.04 -5.26
N PRO A 4 6.33 14.63 -4.11
CA PRO A 4 5.84 16.00 -4.10
C PRO A 4 6.84 17.03 -4.63
N GLU A 5 8.13 16.85 -4.34
CA GLU A 5 9.19 17.78 -4.74
C GLU A 5 9.73 17.47 -6.15
N LEU A 6 9.78 16.19 -6.53
CA LEU A 6 10.25 15.77 -7.86
C LEU A 6 9.28 16.15 -8.98
N TYR A 7 7.99 16.27 -8.67
CA TYR A 7 6.93 16.57 -9.63
C TYR A 7 6.11 17.80 -9.21
N PRO A 8 6.73 19.00 -9.13
CA PRO A 8 6.07 20.21 -8.62
C PRO A 8 4.91 20.69 -9.49
N GLN A 9 4.85 20.27 -10.75
CA GLN A 9 3.79 20.62 -11.71
C GLN A 9 2.47 19.88 -11.43
N TYR A 10 2.46 18.82 -10.63
CA TYR A 10 1.25 18.07 -10.31
C TYR A 10 0.72 18.44 -8.92
N GLU A 11 -0.59 18.50 -8.80
CA GLU A 11 -1.29 18.78 -7.54
C GLU A 11 -1.61 17.49 -6.77
N LYS A 12 -1.75 16.37 -7.50
CA LYS A 12 -2.16 15.08 -6.99
C LYS A 12 -1.48 13.95 -7.76
N ALA A 13 -1.14 12.87 -7.10
CA ALA A 13 -0.59 11.67 -7.72
C ALA A 13 -1.16 10.41 -7.08
N LEU A 14 -1.29 9.37 -7.88
CA LEU A 14 -1.58 8.03 -7.40
C LEU A 14 -0.29 7.21 -7.43
N TYR A 15 0.06 6.63 -6.30
CA TYR A 15 1.16 5.67 -6.15
C TYR A 15 0.60 4.27 -6.01
N LEU A 16 1.16 3.33 -6.73
CA LEU A 16 0.85 1.91 -6.65
C LEU A 16 2.16 1.13 -6.51
N ASP A 17 2.18 0.16 -5.61
CA ASP A 17 3.26 -0.82 -5.57
C ASP A 17 3.24 -1.68 -6.83
N SER A 18 4.40 -2.19 -7.22
CA SER A 18 4.57 -2.97 -8.45
C SER A 18 3.93 -4.37 -8.41
N ASP A 19 3.54 -4.82 -7.23
CA ASP A 19 2.88 -6.11 -6.98
C ASP A 19 1.35 -5.98 -6.87
N THR A 20 0.78 -5.10 -7.69
CA THR A 20 -0.66 -4.84 -7.74
C THR A 20 -1.27 -5.26 -9.08
N VAL A 21 -2.56 -5.65 -9.04
CA VAL A 21 -3.40 -5.86 -10.24
C VAL A 21 -4.65 -4.99 -10.13
N VAL A 22 -4.82 -4.08 -11.08
CA VAL A 22 -5.96 -3.15 -11.12
C VAL A 22 -7.10 -3.79 -11.89
N LEU A 23 -8.28 -3.89 -11.28
CA LEU A 23 -9.47 -4.57 -11.81
C LEU A 23 -10.60 -3.60 -12.21
N ALA A 24 -10.54 -2.36 -11.74
CA ALA A 24 -11.54 -1.32 -12.01
C ALA A 24 -10.91 -0.09 -12.65
N ASP A 25 -11.72 0.89 -13.05
CA ASP A 25 -11.20 2.16 -13.55
C ASP A 25 -10.50 2.92 -12.42
N ILE A 26 -9.19 3.01 -12.52
CA ILE A 26 -8.33 3.68 -11.53
C ILE A 26 -8.65 5.17 -11.38
N ALA A 27 -9.32 5.77 -12.37
CA ALA A 27 -9.78 7.16 -12.28
C ALA A 27 -10.81 7.35 -11.17
N GLU A 28 -11.56 6.33 -10.78
CA GLU A 28 -12.47 6.41 -9.62
C GLU A 28 -11.69 6.70 -8.33
N LEU A 29 -10.57 5.99 -8.11
CA LEU A 29 -9.71 6.25 -6.95
C LEU A 29 -9.04 7.60 -7.06
N TYR A 30 -8.49 7.95 -8.24
CA TYR A 30 -7.84 9.24 -8.47
C TYR A 30 -8.76 10.42 -8.23
N ASN A 31 -10.05 10.30 -8.57
CA ASN A 31 -11.05 11.36 -8.40
C ASN A 31 -11.65 11.43 -6.99
N THR A 32 -11.20 10.58 -6.06
CA THR A 32 -11.62 10.70 -4.66
C THR A 32 -11.32 12.09 -4.13
N ASP A 33 -12.31 12.71 -3.49
CA ASP A 33 -12.11 13.96 -2.77
C ASP A 33 -11.25 13.70 -1.52
N ILE A 34 -10.02 14.16 -1.57
CA ILE A 34 -9.05 14.01 -0.49
C ILE A 34 -9.08 15.19 0.51
N GLY A 35 -9.71 16.29 0.14
CA GLY A 35 -9.77 17.52 0.96
C GLY A 35 -8.38 17.99 1.37
N GLU A 36 -8.22 18.37 2.64
CA GLU A 36 -6.94 18.82 3.22
C GLU A 36 -6.06 17.66 3.75
N ASN A 37 -6.45 16.38 3.52
CA ASN A 37 -5.62 15.26 3.94
C ASN A 37 -4.35 15.17 3.09
N LEU A 38 -3.30 14.61 3.66
CA LEU A 38 -2.01 14.39 2.98
C LEU A 38 -2.10 13.22 1.99
N VAL A 39 -2.80 12.16 2.40
CA VAL A 39 -2.98 10.97 1.59
C VAL A 39 -4.41 10.43 1.73
N ALA A 40 -4.85 9.68 0.70
CA ALA A 40 -5.95 8.74 0.85
C ALA A 40 -5.42 7.32 0.64
N ALA A 41 -5.80 6.39 1.53
CA ALA A 41 -5.32 5.02 1.55
C ALA A 41 -6.33 4.07 2.19
N ALA A 42 -6.24 2.78 1.89
CA ALA A 42 -7.00 1.75 2.59
C ALA A 42 -6.34 1.40 3.93
N GLN A 43 -7.16 0.93 4.86
CA GLN A 43 -6.70 0.46 6.15
C GLN A 43 -5.82 -0.80 5.98
N GLU A 44 -4.77 -0.93 6.81
CA GLU A 44 -3.95 -2.15 6.84
C GLU A 44 -4.74 -3.31 7.49
N GLY A 45 -4.99 -4.36 6.71
CA GLY A 45 -5.91 -5.42 7.11
C GLY A 45 -5.34 -6.38 8.15
N VAL A 46 -4.04 -6.70 8.08
CA VAL A 46 -3.42 -7.71 8.97
C VAL A 46 -3.33 -7.22 10.40
N ILE A 47 -2.96 -5.95 10.60
CA ILE A 47 -2.86 -5.34 11.93
C ILE A 47 -4.18 -5.42 12.69
N GLN A 48 -5.32 -5.39 12.00
CA GLN A 48 -6.64 -5.48 12.63
C GLN A 48 -6.83 -6.75 13.48
N ASN A 49 -6.07 -7.81 13.19
CA ASN A 49 -6.27 -9.12 13.78
C ASN A 49 -5.10 -9.60 14.66
N ILE A 50 -4.01 -8.82 14.77
CA ILE A 50 -2.80 -9.26 15.47
C ILE A 50 -2.42 -8.27 16.58
N LYS A 51 -2.70 -8.66 17.82
CA LYS A 51 -2.54 -7.80 19.01
C LYS A 51 -1.14 -7.20 19.16
N VAL A 52 -0.10 -7.96 18.87
CA VAL A 52 1.28 -7.46 18.99
C VAL A 52 1.56 -6.32 18.01
N TYR A 53 1.00 -6.39 16.79
CA TYR A 53 1.13 -5.30 15.82
C TYR A 53 0.25 -4.10 16.18
N GLN A 54 -0.95 -4.30 16.73
CA GLN A 54 -1.78 -3.21 17.24
C GLN A 54 -1.02 -2.40 18.30
N ASP A 55 -0.41 -3.10 19.27
CA ASP A 55 0.37 -2.47 20.32
C ASP A 55 1.61 -1.74 19.78
N TYR A 56 2.28 -2.33 18.79
CA TYR A 56 3.43 -1.72 18.12
C TYR A 56 3.06 -0.41 17.44
N VAL A 57 2.04 -0.41 16.58
CA VAL A 57 1.69 0.80 15.82
C VAL A 57 1.14 1.92 16.72
N GLU A 58 0.48 1.58 17.83
CA GLU A 58 0.00 2.59 18.80
C GLU A 58 1.12 3.12 19.69
N LYS A 59 1.98 2.24 20.24
CA LYS A 59 2.97 2.61 21.28
C LYS A 59 4.31 3.05 20.70
N VAL A 60 4.73 2.46 19.56
CA VAL A 60 6.05 2.70 18.97
C VAL A 60 5.92 3.66 17.77
N VAL A 61 5.08 3.35 16.78
CA VAL A 61 4.85 4.26 15.65
C VAL A 61 4.09 5.51 16.12
N GLY A 62 3.17 5.34 17.07
CA GLY A 62 2.46 6.44 17.71
C GLY A 62 1.24 6.91 16.94
N VAL A 63 0.58 6.03 16.18
CA VAL A 63 -0.75 6.31 15.63
C VAL A 63 -1.78 6.41 16.75
N ALA A 64 -2.89 7.12 16.51
CA ALA A 64 -3.91 7.33 17.54
C ALA A 64 -4.69 6.04 17.88
N SER A 65 -4.78 5.13 16.92
CA SER A 65 -5.39 3.79 17.06
C SER A 65 -4.89 2.93 15.91
N TYR A 66 -4.69 1.63 16.14
CA TYR A 66 -4.35 0.67 15.08
C TYR A 66 -5.36 0.69 13.92
N LYS A 67 -6.63 1.01 14.21
CA LYS A 67 -7.68 1.22 13.19
C LYS A 67 -7.42 2.41 12.27
N ARG A 68 -6.44 3.23 12.57
CA ARG A 68 -6.03 4.40 11.78
C ARG A 68 -4.68 4.19 11.11
N PHE A 69 -4.19 2.96 11.09
CA PHE A 69 -3.00 2.56 10.36
C PHE A 69 -3.39 2.12 8.95
N PHE A 70 -2.76 2.69 7.95
CA PHE A 70 -3.05 2.43 6.54
C PHE A 70 -1.91 1.67 5.88
N ASN A 71 -2.25 0.87 4.86
CA ASN A 71 -1.28 0.23 4.00
C ASN A 71 -0.77 1.22 2.93
N ALA A 72 0.55 1.26 2.75
CA ALA A 72 1.22 2.25 1.91
C ALA A 72 1.36 1.85 0.43
N GLY A 73 0.95 0.64 0.04
CA GLY A 73 1.11 0.16 -1.34
C GLY A 73 0.14 0.76 -2.35
N VAL A 74 -0.93 1.41 -1.89
CA VAL A 74 -1.87 2.17 -2.74
C VAL A 74 -2.15 3.51 -2.07
N LEU A 75 -1.64 4.60 -2.64
CA LEU A 75 -1.75 5.94 -2.05
C LEU A 75 -2.23 6.96 -3.09
N LEU A 76 -3.34 7.61 -2.80
CA LEU A 76 -3.65 8.87 -3.46
C LEU A 76 -3.01 10.00 -2.65
N MET A 77 -2.08 10.71 -3.25
CA MET A 77 -1.24 11.72 -2.60
C MET A 77 -1.73 13.14 -2.95
N ASN A 78 -2.00 13.97 -1.96
CA ASN A 78 -2.23 15.40 -2.14
C ASN A 78 -0.88 16.12 -2.14
N LEU A 79 -0.29 16.28 -3.33
CA LEU A 79 1.05 16.85 -3.46
C LEU A 79 1.13 18.30 -3.00
N ASN A 80 0.06 19.07 -3.15
CA ASN A 80 0.00 20.45 -2.66
C ASN A 80 0.05 20.50 -1.14
N GLU A 81 -0.76 19.67 -0.46
CA GLU A 81 -0.76 19.63 1.01
C GLU A 81 0.53 19.00 1.58
N LEU A 82 1.11 18.02 0.89
CA LEU A 82 2.40 17.45 1.28
C LEU A 82 3.51 18.51 1.21
N ARG A 83 3.57 19.34 0.16
CA ARG A 83 4.51 20.47 0.06
C ARG A 83 4.26 21.51 1.15
N ARG A 84 3.00 21.94 1.36
CA ARG A 84 2.64 22.88 2.44
C ARG A 84 3.02 22.35 3.81
N PHE A 85 2.91 21.06 4.02
CA PHE A 85 3.29 20.38 5.24
C PHE A 85 4.82 20.28 5.40
N GLN A 86 5.61 20.63 4.37
CA GLN A 86 7.08 20.43 4.33
C GLN A 86 7.44 18.94 4.57
N PHE A 87 6.71 18.07 3.88
CA PHE A 87 6.77 16.62 4.12
C PHE A 87 8.18 16.09 3.95
N GLN A 88 8.93 16.52 2.93
CA GLN A 88 10.29 16.04 2.64
C GLN A 88 11.24 16.35 3.79
N ASP A 89 11.27 17.56 4.30
CA ASP A 89 12.19 17.94 5.39
C ASP A 89 11.87 17.18 6.67
N LYS A 90 10.58 17.05 6.97
CA LYS A 90 10.12 16.33 8.17
C LYS A 90 10.39 14.84 8.10
N ILE A 91 10.19 14.20 6.93
CA ILE A 91 10.47 12.77 6.78
C ILE A 91 11.97 12.48 6.84
N LEU A 92 12.81 13.33 6.25
CA LEU A 92 14.26 13.22 6.34
C LEU A 92 14.73 13.36 7.80
N TYR A 93 14.17 14.31 8.54
CA TYR A 93 14.45 14.44 9.96
C TYR A 93 14.02 13.19 10.73
N LEU A 94 12.81 12.69 10.48
CA LEU A 94 12.30 11.48 11.14
C LEU A 94 13.18 10.26 10.84
N LEU A 95 13.57 10.06 9.60
CA LEU A 95 14.47 8.97 9.17
C LEU A 95 15.86 9.05 9.84
N SER A 96 16.33 10.26 10.14
CA SER A 96 17.62 10.47 10.79
C SER A 96 17.57 10.27 12.32
N THR A 97 16.40 10.39 12.93
CA THR A 97 16.23 10.41 14.39
C THR A 97 15.52 9.19 14.96
N VAL A 98 14.68 8.53 14.17
CA VAL A 98 13.90 7.36 14.59
C VAL A 98 14.16 6.23 13.62
N LYS A 99 14.38 5.02 14.14
CA LYS A 99 14.53 3.81 13.32
C LYS A 99 13.38 2.86 13.61
N TYR A 100 12.47 2.76 12.66
CA TYR A 100 11.45 1.72 12.63
C TYR A 100 11.99 0.49 11.90
N SER A 101 11.64 -0.71 12.36
CA SER A 101 12.21 -1.96 11.83
C SER A 101 11.18 -3.05 11.53
N VAL A 102 9.88 -2.76 11.70
CA VAL A 102 8.83 -3.78 11.53
C VAL A 102 8.19 -3.66 10.16
N ILE A 103 7.60 -2.51 9.83
CA ILE A 103 6.90 -2.30 8.55
C ILE A 103 7.58 -1.16 7.74
N GLN A 104 8.79 -0.79 8.13
CA GLN A 104 9.71 0.12 7.42
C GLN A 104 9.05 1.44 6.97
N ASP A 105 8.91 1.66 5.65
CA ASP A 105 8.39 2.90 5.07
C ASP A 105 6.94 3.19 5.45
N GLU A 106 6.12 2.18 5.62
CA GLU A 106 4.74 2.31 6.07
C GLU A 106 4.65 2.88 7.50
N ASP A 107 5.54 2.48 8.40
CA ASP A 107 5.63 3.05 9.75
C ASP A 107 5.89 4.55 9.71
N TYR A 108 6.86 4.98 8.87
CA TYR A 108 7.19 6.40 8.72
C TYR A 108 6.05 7.20 8.11
N LEU A 109 5.38 6.65 7.08
CA LEU A 109 4.25 7.30 6.42
C LEU A 109 3.07 7.47 7.38
N ASN A 110 2.72 6.42 8.13
CA ASN A 110 1.66 6.47 9.12
C ASN A 110 1.95 7.46 10.25
N ARG A 111 3.20 7.53 10.70
CA ARG A 111 3.63 8.54 11.68
C ARG A 111 3.48 9.95 11.15
N MET A 112 3.93 10.19 9.91
CA MET A 112 3.93 11.51 9.27
C MET A 112 2.53 12.00 8.93
N CYS A 113 1.67 11.11 8.44
CA CYS A 113 0.32 11.43 7.99
C CYS A 113 -0.72 11.38 9.12
N LYS A 114 -0.30 11.15 10.37
CA LYS A 114 -1.21 11.03 11.52
C LYS A 114 -2.25 12.15 11.58
N GLY A 115 -3.53 11.78 11.59
CA GLY A 115 -4.65 12.72 11.64
C GLY A 115 -5.00 13.39 10.30
N ARG A 116 -4.26 13.11 9.23
CA ARG A 116 -4.45 13.69 7.89
C ARG A 116 -4.50 12.61 6.81
N VAL A 117 -5.26 11.56 7.08
CA VAL A 117 -5.51 10.43 6.16
C VAL A 117 -6.99 10.35 5.85
N LYS A 118 -7.34 10.36 4.58
CA LYS A 118 -8.67 9.96 4.08
C LYS A 118 -8.66 8.45 3.89
N PHE A 119 -9.49 7.73 4.63
CA PHE A 119 -9.62 6.29 4.39
C PHE A 119 -10.53 6.03 3.19
N VAL A 120 -10.07 5.18 2.29
CA VAL A 120 -10.84 4.63 1.17
C VAL A 120 -11.25 3.19 1.47
N ASP A 121 -12.18 2.68 0.68
CA ASP A 121 -12.66 1.31 0.80
C ASP A 121 -11.54 0.29 0.58
N SER A 122 -11.54 -0.82 1.34
CA SER A 122 -10.51 -1.87 1.26
C SER A 122 -10.47 -2.58 -0.09
N THR A 123 -11.54 -2.51 -0.89
CA THR A 123 -11.56 -3.01 -2.26
C THR A 123 -10.52 -2.37 -3.18
N TRP A 124 -10.03 -1.17 -2.85
CA TRP A 124 -8.94 -0.48 -3.54
C TRP A 124 -7.52 -0.91 -3.10
N ASN A 125 -7.41 -1.82 -2.15
CA ASN A 125 -6.12 -2.37 -1.73
C ASN A 125 -6.35 -3.75 -1.09
N LYS A 126 -7.01 -4.66 -1.83
CA LYS A 126 -7.35 -5.99 -1.33
C LYS A 126 -6.12 -6.86 -1.28
N MET A 127 -5.75 -7.26 -0.09
CA MET A 127 -4.65 -8.20 0.16
C MET A 127 -5.08 -9.64 -0.14
N PRO A 128 -4.14 -10.55 -0.49
CA PRO A 128 -4.42 -11.94 -0.78
C PRO A 128 -4.60 -12.77 0.51
N ILE A 129 -5.45 -12.29 1.40
CA ILE A 129 -5.81 -12.91 2.68
C ILE A 129 -7.32 -12.89 2.87
N ASP A 130 -7.83 -13.95 3.49
CA ASP A 130 -9.26 -14.10 3.78
C ASP A 130 -9.55 -13.63 5.21
N ILE A 131 -9.60 -12.33 5.41
CA ILE A 131 -9.86 -11.68 6.72
C ILE A 131 -11.09 -10.79 6.73
N ASP A 132 -11.71 -10.61 5.59
CA ASP A 132 -12.91 -9.79 5.39
C ASP A 132 -13.88 -10.53 4.46
N ASN A 133 -15.14 -10.10 4.44
CA ASN A 133 -16.17 -10.69 3.59
C ASN A 133 -16.30 -9.98 2.23
N VAL A 134 -15.21 -9.42 1.69
CA VAL A 134 -15.22 -8.76 0.38
C VAL A 134 -15.42 -9.81 -0.70
N LYS A 135 -16.46 -9.63 -1.52
CA LYS A 135 -16.72 -10.51 -2.66
C LYS A 135 -15.73 -10.20 -3.77
N ILE A 136 -15.37 -11.23 -4.54
CA ILE A 136 -14.39 -11.09 -5.63
C ILE A 136 -14.84 -10.08 -6.69
N GLU A 137 -16.12 -10.01 -6.98
CA GLU A 137 -16.71 -9.08 -7.94
C GLU A 137 -16.65 -7.61 -7.49
N ASP A 138 -16.47 -7.35 -6.19
CA ASP A 138 -16.37 -6.01 -5.62
C ASP A 138 -14.92 -5.51 -5.54
N ILE A 139 -13.94 -6.40 -5.75
CA ILE A 139 -12.51 -6.05 -5.67
C ILE A 139 -12.14 -5.14 -6.84
N LYS A 140 -11.56 -3.99 -6.52
CA LYS A 140 -11.12 -2.98 -7.50
C LYS A 140 -9.63 -3.00 -7.77
N LEU A 141 -8.84 -3.42 -6.79
CA LEU A 141 -7.40 -3.58 -6.90
C LEU A 141 -6.92 -4.66 -5.92
N ILE A 142 -6.15 -5.62 -6.42
CA ILE A 142 -5.48 -6.64 -5.61
C ILE A 142 -4.04 -6.19 -5.41
N HIS A 143 -3.56 -6.24 -4.18
CA HIS A 143 -2.18 -5.97 -3.81
C HIS A 143 -1.56 -7.22 -3.21
N PHE A 144 -0.68 -7.86 -3.95
CA PHE A 144 0.03 -9.07 -3.51
C PHE A 144 1.17 -8.73 -2.55
N ASN A 145 0.86 -7.95 -1.52
CA ASN A 145 1.82 -7.64 -0.47
C ASN A 145 2.27 -8.91 0.28
N TYR A 146 3.25 -8.81 1.19
CA TYR A 146 3.85 -9.94 1.92
C TYR A 146 4.66 -10.92 1.06
N VAL A 147 5.00 -12.04 1.68
CA VAL A 147 5.93 -13.05 1.14
C VAL A 147 5.29 -13.91 0.05
N TYR A 148 4.02 -14.27 0.22
CA TYR A 148 3.34 -15.21 -0.68
C TYR A 148 2.92 -14.53 -1.99
N LYS A 149 3.86 -14.45 -2.92
CA LYS A 149 3.65 -13.89 -4.26
C LYS A 149 3.22 -14.98 -5.24
N PRO A 150 2.24 -14.76 -6.15
CA PRO A 150 1.79 -15.77 -7.10
C PRO A 150 2.87 -16.20 -8.11
N TRP A 151 3.91 -15.39 -8.31
CA TRP A 151 5.08 -15.73 -9.12
C TRP A 151 6.21 -16.45 -8.35
N HIS A 152 5.98 -16.77 -7.09
CA HIS A 152 6.87 -17.61 -6.27
C HIS A 152 6.14 -18.87 -5.80
N PHE A 153 4.87 -18.75 -5.39
CA PHE A 153 4.14 -19.82 -4.70
C PHE A 153 2.89 -20.23 -5.49
N ASP A 154 2.49 -21.49 -5.28
CA ASP A 154 1.21 -22.02 -5.72
C ASP A 154 0.11 -21.68 -4.70
N ASN A 155 -1.14 -21.74 -5.15
CA ASN A 155 -2.32 -21.58 -4.30
C ASN A 155 -2.40 -20.22 -3.53
N VAL A 156 -1.77 -19.19 -4.04
CA VAL A 156 -1.93 -17.82 -3.51
C VAL A 156 -3.36 -17.35 -3.80
N LEU A 157 -4.03 -16.81 -2.81
CA LEU A 157 -5.37 -16.25 -2.98
C LEU A 157 -5.36 -15.18 -4.07
N TYR A 158 -6.31 -15.24 -5.01
CA TYR A 158 -6.36 -14.40 -6.23
C TYR A 158 -5.19 -14.61 -7.22
N GLY A 159 -4.35 -15.62 -7.02
CA GLY A 159 -3.22 -15.91 -7.91
C GLY A 159 -3.64 -16.17 -9.36
N GLU A 160 -4.82 -16.77 -9.60
CA GLU A 160 -5.36 -16.98 -10.95
C GLU A 160 -5.57 -15.64 -11.69
N ILE A 161 -6.05 -14.62 -10.99
CA ILE A 161 -6.23 -13.26 -11.54
C ILE A 161 -4.88 -12.67 -11.94
N PHE A 162 -3.85 -12.81 -11.08
CA PHE A 162 -2.50 -12.39 -11.43
C PHE A 162 -2.03 -13.04 -12.73
N TRP A 163 -2.17 -14.35 -12.87
CA TRP A 163 -1.73 -15.09 -14.06
C TRP A 163 -2.53 -14.73 -15.30
N GLU A 164 -3.82 -14.43 -15.18
CA GLU A 164 -4.63 -13.91 -16.30
C GLU A 164 -4.08 -12.59 -16.83
N TYR A 165 -3.66 -11.67 -15.95
CA TYR A 165 -3.06 -10.40 -16.34
C TYR A 165 -1.64 -10.58 -16.86
N ALA A 166 -0.82 -11.40 -16.21
CA ALA A 166 0.54 -11.69 -16.63
C ALA A 166 0.61 -12.25 -18.06
N GLN A 167 -0.34 -13.10 -18.44
CA GLN A 167 -0.43 -13.65 -19.80
C GLN A 167 -0.63 -12.60 -20.89
N LYS A 168 -1.13 -11.41 -20.55
CA LYS A 168 -1.36 -10.29 -21.48
C LYS A 168 -0.11 -9.42 -21.66
N THR A 169 0.99 -9.72 -20.96
CA THR A 169 2.25 -8.95 -21.00
C THR A 169 3.33 -9.68 -21.79
N GLU A 170 4.31 -8.94 -22.27
CA GLU A 170 5.50 -9.51 -22.91
C GLU A 170 6.41 -10.27 -21.93
N PHE A 171 6.24 -10.05 -20.61
CA PHE A 171 7.06 -10.63 -19.54
C PHE A 171 6.61 -12.01 -19.06
N ILE A 172 5.58 -12.59 -19.64
CA ILE A 172 5.00 -13.87 -19.16
C ILE A 172 6.04 -14.99 -19.05
N ASN A 173 6.97 -15.09 -19.99
CA ASN A 173 8.00 -16.14 -19.98
C ASN A 173 9.02 -15.89 -18.86
N ASP A 174 9.39 -14.64 -18.61
CA ASP A 174 10.30 -14.27 -17.53
C ASP A 174 9.66 -14.56 -16.15
N ILE A 175 8.37 -14.24 -16.00
CA ILE A 175 7.62 -14.49 -14.77
C ILE A 175 7.51 -16.01 -14.51
N LYS A 176 7.24 -16.82 -15.53
CA LYS A 176 7.23 -18.29 -15.42
C LYS A 176 8.60 -18.84 -15.03
N PHE A 177 9.66 -18.33 -15.68
CA PHE A 177 11.03 -18.73 -15.35
C PHE A 177 11.37 -18.41 -13.88
N ILE A 178 10.99 -17.24 -13.38
CA ILE A 178 11.16 -16.87 -11.96
C ILE A 178 10.44 -17.90 -11.08
N LYS A 179 9.18 -18.22 -11.38
CA LYS A 179 8.40 -19.19 -10.59
C LYS A 179 9.05 -20.58 -10.55
N GLU A 180 9.50 -21.09 -11.69
CA GLU A 180 10.10 -22.42 -11.83
C GLU A 180 11.45 -22.53 -11.10
N ASN A 181 12.17 -21.41 -10.97
CA ASN A 181 13.50 -21.38 -10.36
C ASN A 181 13.52 -20.73 -8.97
N TYR A 182 12.36 -20.38 -8.41
CA TYR A 182 12.28 -19.82 -7.08
C TYR A 182 12.62 -20.87 -6.03
N THR A 183 13.56 -20.55 -5.17
CA THR A 183 13.91 -21.36 -3.99
C THR A 183 13.78 -20.48 -2.76
N GLU A 184 13.01 -20.93 -1.77
CA GLU A 184 13.03 -20.29 -0.46
C GLU A 184 14.43 -20.38 0.13
N GLU A 185 15.08 -19.25 0.35
CA GLU A 185 16.27 -19.23 1.21
C GLU A 185 15.84 -19.59 2.64
N LYS A 186 16.42 -20.68 3.17
CA LYS A 186 16.13 -21.19 4.51
C LYS A 186 16.76 -20.33 5.60
#